data_7f88a7f050afd5d2b9fd4c8f949dd5e0
#
_entry.id   7f88a7f050afd5d2b9fd4c8f949dd5e0
#
_cell.length_a   1.000
_cell.length_b   1.000
_cell.length_c   1.000
_cell.angle_alpha   90.00
_cell.angle_beta   90.00
_cell.angle_gamma   90.00
#
_symmetry.space_group_name_H-M   'P 1'
#
loop_
_entity.id
_entity.type
_entity.pdbx_description
1 polymer ?
#
loop_
_entity_poly.entity_id
_entity_poly.type
_entity_poly.pdbx_seq_one_letter_code
_entity_poly.pdbx_strand_id
1 'polypeptide(L)'
;TMLQDLMSSYDYARLYDKARVEYGLEPRFDKVGDGKIYEKFRDGSDPYNYPNTDWYDLAYRTGFQHNHNVNVSGGTDNLKYMASVGYLHQDGTLPNAERQQFNGRMNLDVKLNSRLNVRVNMAYINNDYSEPNSSYGGSGSGQIVMRLGKMAPWIVGRYEDGTWGTFSDGSPLAWLDVDQTVRRENQNFSGTLSADYKIVDGLVATLTGSYVNNQQHYKAFQKFIQYNANKKSDPN
;
A
#
# COMPACT_ATOMS: atom_id res chain seq x y z
N THR A 1 -2.17 13.26 -6.50
CA THR A 1 -3.32 13.25 -5.59
C THR A 1 -3.15 14.43 -4.67
N MET A 2 -4.03 15.42 -4.72
CA MET A 2 -4.02 16.47 -3.70
C MET A 2 -4.47 15.81 -2.40
N LEU A 3 -3.58 15.76 -1.41
CA LEU A 3 -3.97 15.45 -0.05
C LEU A 3 -4.84 16.62 0.44
N GLN A 4 -5.89 16.30 1.18
CA GLN A 4 -6.74 17.32 1.77
C GLN A 4 -5.96 18.01 2.90
N ASP A 5 -5.95 19.32 2.92
CA ASP A 5 -5.35 20.09 4.02
C ASP A 5 -6.03 19.73 5.33
N LEU A 6 -5.24 19.37 6.32
CA LEU A 6 -5.73 19.12 7.67
C LEU A 6 -5.94 20.43 8.40
N MET A 7 -6.87 20.44 9.35
CA MET A 7 -7.12 21.59 10.21
C MET A 7 -5.86 21.96 11.00
N SER A 8 -5.52 23.24 11.05
CA SER A 8 -4.40 23.74 11.85
C SER A 8 -4.64 23.61 13.35
N SER A 9 -3.57 23.56 14.14
CA SER A 9 -3.67 23.57 15.61
C SER A 9 -4.33 24.83 16.14
N TYR A 10 -4.11 25.96 15.48
CA TYR A 10 -4.77 27.24 15.80
C TYR A 10 -6.29 27.11 15.72
N ASP A 11 -6.79 26.64 14.58
CA ASP A 11 -8.23 26.49 14.37
C ASP A 11 -8.82 25.40 15.25
N TYR A 12 -8.10 24.27 15.37
CA TYR A 12 -8.53 23.16 16.21
C TYR A 12 -8.69 23.59 17.67
N ALA A 13 -7.66 24.22 18.25
CA ALA A 13 -7.69 24.63 19.67
C ALA A 13 -8.82 25.63 19.93
N ARG A 14 -9.01 26.61 19.03
CA ARG A 14 -10.05 27.60 19.14
C ARG A 14 -11.46 27.01 19.05
N LEU A 15 -11.70 26.13 18.07
CA LEU A 15 -13.00 25.49 17.90
C LEU A 15 -13.30 24.51 19.04
N TYR A 16 -12.30 23.80 19.50
CA TYR A 16 -12.42 22.85 20.61
C TYR A 16 -12.81 23.57 21.92
N ASP A 17 -12.13 24.67 22.26
CA ASP A 17 -12.44 25.44 23.44
C ASP A 17 -13.82 26.12 23.35
N LYS A 18 -14.18 26.62 22.16
CA LYS A 18 -15.52 27.14 21.91
C LYS A 18 -16.60 26.08 22.20
N ALA A 19 -16.44 24.89 21.66
CA ALA A 19 -17.39 23.80 21.92
C ALA A 19 -17.46 23.42 23.39
N ARG A 20 -16.32 23.38 24.11
CA ARG A 20 -16.32 23.12 25.56
C ARG A 20 -17.10 24.13 26.35
N VAL A 21 -16.87 25.41 26.07
CA VAL A 21 -17.57 26.53 26.76
C VAL A 21 -19.08 26.47 26.49
N GLU A 22 -19.49 26.18 25.26
CA GLU A 22 -20.91 25.98 24.91
C GLU A 22 -21.58 24.84 25.70
N TYR A 23 -20.79 23.80 26.06
CA TYR A 23 -21.24 22.70 26.94
C TYR A 23 -21.08 22.98 28.44
N GLY A 24 -20.71 24.21 28.84
CA GLY A 24 -20.50 24.60 30.24
C GLY A 24 -19.23 24.05 30.87
N LEU A 25 -18.26 23.66 30.06
CA LEU A 25 -16.96 23.13 30.48
C LEU A 25 -15.88 24.21 30.36
N GLU A 26 -14.87 24.14 31.22
CA GLU A 26 -13.71 25.03 31.15
C GLU A 26 -12.93 24.79 29.84
N PRO A 27 -12.38 25.87 29.23
CA PRO A 27 -11.48 25.73 28.07
C PRO A 27 -10.30 24.80 28.38
N ARG A 28 -9.87 24.03 27.38
CA ARG A 28 -8.70 23.19 27.54
C ARG A 28 -7.40 23.92 27.27
N PHE A 29 -7.38 24.74 26.22
CA PHE A 29 -6.20 25.46 25.76
C PHE A 29 -6.11 26.85 26.37
N ASP A 30 -7.10 27.69 26.14
CA ASP A 30 -7.12 29.10 26.62
C ASP A 30 -7.81 29.26 27.98
N LYS A 31 -7.13 28.83 29.04
CA LYS A 31 -7.64 28.95 30.42
C LYS A 31 -7.66 30.36 30.93
N VAL A 32 -6.91 31.28 30.31
CA VAL A 32 -6.85 32.70 30.69
C VAL A 32 -7.95 33.50 29.99
N GLY A 33 -8.39 33.05 28.81
CA GLY A 33 -9.46 33.68 28.04
C GLY A 33 -9.01 34.92 27.26
N ASP A 34 -7.69 35.13 27.05
CA ASP A 34 -7.14 36.26 26.31
C ASP A 34 -6.79 35.95 24.85
N GLY A 35 -6.98 34.69 24.40
CA GLY A 35 -6.76 34.24 23.05
C GLY A 35 -5.30 34.10 22.62
N LYS A 36 -4.34 34.55 23.44
CA LYS A 36 -2.91 34.56 23.07
C LYS A 36 -2.33 33.17 22.89
N ILE A 37 -2.87 32.16 23.57
CA ILE A 37 -2.41 30.80 23.46
C ILE A 37 -2.59 30.24 22.05
N TYR A 38 -3.66 30.62 21.35
CA TYR A 38 -3.91 30.15 20.00
C TYR A 38 -2.86 30.66 19.01
N GLU A 39 -2.38 31.91 19.19
CA GLU A 39 -1.35 32.49 18.33
C GLU A 39 -0.03 31.72 18.41
N LYS A 40 0.30 31.12 19.57
CA LYS A 40 1.49 30.29 19.75
C LYS A 40 1.48 29.04 18.90
N PHE A 41 0.30 28.50 18.59
CA PHE A 41 0.18 27.37 17.65
C PHE A 41 0.41 27.79 16.19
N ARG A 42 0.32 29.08 15.88
CA ARG A 42 0.47 29.61 14.53
C ARG A 42 1.87 30.15 14.25
N ASP A 43 2.55 30.69 15.23
CA ASP A 43 3.84 31.38 15.06
C ASP A 43 5.03 30.40 14.85
N GLY A 44 4.87 29.13 15.23
CA GLY A 44 5.89 28.10 15.04
C GLY A 44 7.15 28.28 15.88
N SER A 45 7.16 29.22 16.84
CA SER A 45 8.35 29.52 17.67
C SER A 45 8.69 28.43 18.68
N ASP A 46 7.70 27.64 19.08
CA ASP A 46 7.86 26.53 20.03
C ASP A 46 7.09 25.28 19.55
N PRO A 47 7.66 24.53 18.60
CA PRO A 47 6.96 23.43 17.96
C PRO A 47 6.74 22.22 18.86
N TYR A 48 7.35 22.18 20.04
CA TYR A 48 7.18 21.08 20.99
C TYR A 48 6.08 21.36 22.03
N ASN A 49 5.94 22.58 22.49
CA ASN A 49 4.86 22.96 23.42
C ASN A 49 3.60 23.40 22.68
N TYR A 50 3.74 23.97 21.48
CA TYR A 50 2.66 24.45 20.64
C TYR A 50 2.77 23.92 19.21
N PRO A 51 2.73 22.58 19.02
CA PRO A 51 2.92 21.98 17.71
C PRO A 51 1.76 22.28 16.76
N ASN A 52 2.09 22.36 15.48
CA ASN A 52 1.15 22.38 14.38
C ASN A 52 1.54 21.32 13.35
N THR A 53 1.28 20.09 13.68
CA THR A 53 1.76 18.94 12.93
C THR A 53 0.86 18.65 11.73
N ASP A 54 1.39 18.70 10.52
CA ASP A 54 0.77 18.13 9.35
C ASP A 54 1.17 16.65 9.28
N TRP A 55 0.27 15.79 9.72
CA TRP A 55 0.47 14.34 9.76
C TRP A 55 0.58 13.71 8.38
N TYR A 56 -0.07 14.31 7.37
CA TYR A 56 0.00 13.80 6.00
C TYR A 56 1.32 14.15 5.35
N ASP A 57 1.80 15.38 5.52
CA ASP A 57 3.10 15.81 4.98
C ASP A 57 4.26 15.00 5.57
N LEU A 58 4.20 14.67 6.87
CA LEU A 58 5.20 13.84 7.53
C LEU A 58 5.14 12.35 7.13
N ALA A 59 3.98 11.85 6.73
CA ALA A 59 3.77 10.44 6.46
C ALA A 59 3.87 10.07 4.98
N TYR A 60 3.39 10.94 4.09
CA TYR A 60 3.31 10.61 2.67
C TYR A 60 4.54 11.08 1.91
N ARG A 61 4.92 10.31 0.91
CA ARG A 61 6.01 10.60 0.00
C ARG A 61 5.57 10.43 -1.45
N THR A 62 6.31 11.01 -2.37
CA THR A 62 6.15 10.72 -3.79
C THR A 62 6.69 9.32 -4.08
N GLY A 63 5.85 8.45 -4.64
CA GLY A 63 6.24 7.14 -5.12
C GLY A 63 6.67 7.19 -6.58
N PHE A 64 7.62 6.32 -6.93
CA PHE A 64 8.07 6.13 -8.30
C PHE A 64 7.53 4.81 -8.87
N GLN A 65 7.19 4.81 -10.16
CA GLN A 65 6.73 3.60 -10.85
C GLN A 65 7.42 3.49 -12.20
N HIS A 66 7.84 2.26 -12.54
CA HIS A 66 8.27 1.94 -13.88
C HIS A 66 7.73 0.58 -14.32
N ASN A 67 7.51 0.44 -15.63
CA ASN A 67 6.99 -0.76 -16.25
C ASN A 67 7.77 -1.03 -17.54
N HIS A 68 8.22 -2.28 -17.69
CA HIS A 68 8.96 -2.75 -18.84
C HIS A 68 8.24 -3.95 -19.44
N ASN A 69 7.99 -3.92 -20.75
CA ASN A 69 7.34 -5.02 -21.45
C ASN A 69 8.11 -5.31 -22.74
N VAL A 70 8.37 -6.59 -22.98
CA VAL A 70 8.96 -7.08 -24.22
C VAL A 70 8.03 -8.13 -24.79
N ASN A 71 7.72 -7.97 -26.08
CA ASN A 71 6.88 -8.90 -26.82
C ASN A 71 7.62 -9.35 -28.08
N VAL A 72 7.55 -10.64 -28.36
CA VAL A 72 8.02 -11.20 -29.62
C VAL A 72 6.92 -12.07 -30.21
N SER A 73 6.68 -11.93 -31.50
CA SER A 73 5.72 -12.78 -32.21
C SER A 73 6.20 -13.04 -33.62
N GLY A 74 5.82 -14.16 -34.15
CA GLY A 74 6.16 -14.53 -35.50
C GLY A 74 5.49 -15.84 -35.92
N GLY A 75 5.82 -16.33 -37.09
CA GLY A 75 5.30 -17.58 -37.53
C GLY A 75 5.40 -17.82 -39.03
N THR A 76 4.92 -18.98 -39.41
CA THR A 76 4.72 -19.46 -40.78
C THR A 76 3.28 -19.91 -40.91
N ASP A 77 2.92 -20.47 -42.07
CA ASP A 77 1.58 -21.07 -42.28
C ASP A 77 1.28 -22.23 -41.32
N ASN A 78 2.32 -22.91 -40.84
CA ASN A 78 2.19 -24.04 -39.95
C ASN A 78 2.54 -23.80 -38.48
N LEU A 79 3.15 -22.68 -38.18
CA LEU A 79 3.57 -22.34 -36.82
C LEU A 79 3.32 -20.86 -36.58
N LYS A 80 2.58 -20.53 -35.53
CA LYS A 80 2.47 -19.17 -35.01
C LYS A 80 2.85 -19.18 -33.54
N TYR A 81 3.61 -18.15 -33.14
CA TYR A 81 4.00 -18.00 -31.75
C TYR A 81 3.93 -16.54 -31.31
N MET A 82 3.68 -16.36 -30.03
CA MET A 82 3.83 -15.11 -29.32
C MET A 82 4.38 -15.40 -27.93
N ALA A 83 5.40 -14.65 -27.53
CA ALA A 83 5.90 -14.65 -26.16
C ALA A 83 5.99 -13.22 -25.66
N SER A 84 5.68 -13.01 -24.40
CA SER A 84 5.82 -11.73 -23.75
C SER A 84 6.33 -11.88 -22.32
N VAL A 85 7.15 -10.93 -21.89
CA VAL A 85 7.57 -10.77 -20.50
C VAL A 85 7.36 -9.33 -20.08
N GLY A 86 6.94 -9.13 -18.84
CA GLY A 86 6.73 -7.82 -18.27
C GLY A 86 7.22 -7.76 -16.85
N TYR A 87 7.70 -6.58 -16.46
CA TYR A 87 8.11 -6.27 -15.10
C TYR A 87 7.56 -4.89 -14.72
N LEU A 88 6.90 -4.84 -13.58
CA LEU A 88 6.41 -3.62 -12.94
C LEU A 88 7.08 -3.48 -11.57
N HIS A 89 7.62 -2.30 -11.29
CA HIS A 89 7.95 -1.87 -9.95
C HIS A 89 7.19 -0.59 -9.63
N GLN A 90 6.61 -0.52 -8.44
CA GLN A 90 5.82 0.62 -7.98
C GLN A 90 6.09 0.84 -6.49
N ASP A 91 6.63 2.01 -6.14
CA ASP A 91 6.65 2.50 -4.77
C ASP A 91 5.26 2.98 -4.36
N GLY A 92 4.90 2.71 -3.12
CA GLY A 92 3.72 3.31 -2.50
C GLY A 92 4.00 4.74 -2.03
N THR A 93 2.93 5.47 -1.76
CA THR A 93 3.00 6.80 -1.18
C THR A 93 3.33 6.81 0.32
N LEU A 94 3.24 5.66 0.98
CA LEU A 94 3.74 5.46 2.34
C LEU A 94 5.12 4.80 2.31
N PRO A 95 6.01 5.10 3.27
CA PRO A 95 7.26 4.36 3.47
C PRO A 95 7.01 2.86 3.61
N ASN A 96 7.96 2.03 3.11
CA ASN A 96 7.88 0.57 3.15
C ASN A 96 6.68 -0.06 2.41
N ALA A 97 5.97 0.74 1.62
CA ALA A 97 4.95 0.25 0.70
C ALA A 97 5.55 0.12 -0.70
N GLU A 98 5.48 -1.08 -1.28
CA GLU A 98 5.97 -1.35 -2.63
C GLU A 98 5.20 -2.50 -3.28
N ARG A 99 5.21 -2.52 -4.60
CA ARG A 99 4.69 -3.61 -5.40
C ARG A 99 5.67 -3.93 -6.49
N GLN A 100 5.98 -5.23 -6.63
CA GLN A 100 6.72 -5.76 -7.76
C GLN A 100 5.86 -6.81 -8.46
N GLN A 101 5.81 -6.76 -9.77
CA GLN A 101 5.10 -7.74 -10.57
C GLN A 101 5.98 -8.22 -11.72
N PHE A 102 6.10 -9.51 -11.82
CA PHE A 102 6.63 -10.19 -13.01
C PHE A 102 5.52 -10.95 -13.70
N ASN A 103 5.43 -10.84 -15.02
CA ASN A 103 4.50 -11.62 -15.81
C ASN A 103 5.17 -12.18 -17.07
N GLY A 104 4.79 -13.39 -17.42
CA GLY A 104 5.19 -14.05 -18.65
C GLY A 104 4.00 -14.70 -19.31
N ARG A 105 3.94 -14.62 -20.64
CA ARG A 105 2.93 -15.30 -21.46
C ARG A 105 3.55 -15.92 -22.69
N MET A 106 3.09 -17.11 -23.04
CA MET A 106 3.45 -17.78 -24.27
C MET A 106 2.19 -18.37 -24.92
N ASN A 107 2.04 -18.10 -26.20
CA ASN A 107 1.01 -18.72 -27.05
C ASN A 107 1.71 -19.38 -28.23
N LEU A 108 1.32 -20.59 -28.52
CA LEU A 108 1.82 -21.39 -29.62
C LEU A 108 0.65 -22.03 -30.36
N ASP A 109 0.63 -21.92 -31.67
CA ASP A 109 -0.34 -22.57 -32.55
C ASP A 109 0.44 -23.32 -33.66
N VAL A 110 0.30 -24.64 -33.68
CA VAL A 110 1.08 -25.53 -34.55
C VAL A 110 0.16 -26.44 -35.36
N LYS A 111 0.18 -26.29 -36.66
CA LYS A 111 -0.43 -27.25 -37.60
C LYS A 111 0.55 -28.39 -37.81
N LEU A 112 0.36 -29.50 -37.11
CA LEU A 112 1.23 -30.68 -37.25
C LEU A 112 1.06 -31.37 -38.59
N ASN A 113 -0.15 -31.34 -39.13
CA ASN A 113 -0.48 -31.81 -40.48
C ASN A 113 -1.82 -31.22 -40.95
N SER A 114 -2.33 -31.63 -42.10
CA SER A 114 -3.60 -31.12 -42.65
C SER A 114 -4.85 -31.42 -41.84
N ARG A 115 -4.74 -32.30 -40.82
CA ARG A 115 -5.86 -32.69 -39.94
C ARG A 115 -5.68 -32.34 -38.48
N LEU A 116 -4.45 -32.08 -38.03
CA LEU A 116 -4.17 -31.87 -36.59
C LEU A 116 -3.54 -30.51 -36.36
N ASN A 117 -4.23 -29.71 -35.58
CA ASN A 117 -3.76 -28.42 -35.05
C ASN A 117 -3.65 -28.50 -33.52
N VAL A 118 -2.53 -28.03 -32.94
CA VAL A 118 -2.29 -28.03 -31.51
C VAL A 118 -2.01 -26.59 -31.07
N ARG A 119 -2.71 -26.17 -30.02
CA ARG A 119 -2.54 -24.85 -29.41
C ARG A 119 -2.09 -25.00 -27.96
N VAL A 120 -1.07 -24.25 -27.59
CA VAL A 120 -0.57 -24.14 -26.20
C VAL A 120 -0.65 -22.68 -25.77
N ASN A 121 -1.29 -22.44 -24.65
CA ASN A 121 -1.31 -21.13 -24.02
C ASN A 121 -0.80 -21.27 -22.59
N MET A 122 0.19 -20.49 -22.23
CA MET A 122 0.73 -20.45 -20.87
C MET A 122 0.83 -19.01 -20.39
N ALA A 123 0.51 -18.79 -19.12
CA ALA A 123 0.71 -17.52 -18.45
C ALA A 123 1.20 -17.75 -17.02
N TYR A 124 2.12 -16.90 -16.60
CA TYR A 124 2.63 -16.83 -15.25
C TYR A 124 2.61 -15.39 -14.78
N ILE A 125 2.13 -15.17 -13.55
CA ILE A 125 2.15 -13.88 -12.89
C ILE A 125 2.64 -14.10 -11.46
N ASN A 126 3.66 -13.33 -11.07
CA ASN A 126 4.07 -13.19 -9.67
C ASN A 126 3.87 -11.75 -9.25
N ASN A 127 3.03 -11.52 -8.23
CA ASN A 127 2.85 -10.23 -7.58
C ASN A 127 3.40 -10.31 -6.16
N ASP A 128 4.34 -9.46 -5.86
CA ASP A 128 4.90 -9.27 -4.53
C ASP A 128 4.51 -7.88 -4.01
N TYR A 129 3.78 -7.86 -2.90
CA TYR A 129 3.34 -6.65 -2.22
C TYR A 129 3.98 -6.59 -0.85
N SER A 130 4.62 -5.47 -0.56
CA SER A 130 5.02 -5.09 0.79
C SER A 130 4.29 -3.83 1.20
N GLU A 131 3.82 -3.79 2.41
CA GLU A 131 3.18 -2.60 3.00
C GLU A 131 3.60 -2.46 4.48
N PRO A 132 3.67 -1.22 5.01
CA PRO A 132 3.98 -1.01 6.41
C PRO A 132 2.92 -1.67 7.30
N ASN A 133 3.34 -2.27 8.39
CA ASN A 133 2.45 -2.85 9.38
C ASN A 133 2.17 -1.86 10.51
N SER A 134 1.00 -1.96 11.12
CA SER A 134 0.65 -1.22 12.32
C SER A 134 0.84 -2.09 13.56
N SER A 135 0.76 -1.49 14.75
CA SER A 135 0.75 -2.26 16.01
C SER A 135 -0.53 -3.06 16.23
N TYR A 136 -1.50 -2.98 15.33
CA TYR A 136 -2.75 -3.76 15.37
C TYR A 136 -2.68 -4.97 14.44
N GLY A 137 -1.69 -5.81 14.59
CA GLY A 137 -1.54 -7.10 13.95
C GLY A 137 -2.12 -7.28 12.54
N GLY A 138 -1.26 -7.33 11.52
CA GLY A 138 -1.62 -7.81 10.19
C GLY A 138 -2.59 -6.97 9.36
N SER A 139 -2.99 -5.80 9.82
CA SER A 139 -3.94 -4.94 9.08
C SER A 139 -3.28 -4.05 8.02
N GLY A 140 -1.95 -4.08 7.91
CA GLY A 140 -1.19 -3.34 6.91
C GLY A 140 -1.39 -1.82 6.98
N SER A 141 -1.24 -1.17 5.85
CA SER A 141 -1.28 0.28 5.71
C SER A 141 -2.64 0.92 6.02
N GLY A 142 -3.74 0.18 5.94
CA GLY A 142 -5.08 0.71 6.18
C GLY A 142 -5.28 1.31 7.57
N GLN A 143 -4.74 0.68 8.60
CA GLN A 143 -4.78 1.20 9.97
C GLN A 143 -3.92 2.46 10.14
N ILE A 144 -2.79 2.51 9.44
CA ILE A 144 -1.90 3.68 9.46
C ILE A 144 -2.62 4.88 8.87
N VAL A 145 -3.22 4.73 7.68
CA VAL A 145 -3.97 5.79 7.00
C VAL A 145 -5.14 6.28 7.86
N MET A 146 -5.91 5.36 8.43
CA MET A 146 -7.01 5.71 9.31
C MET A 146 -6.52 6.47 10.55
N ARG A 147 -5.38 6.07 11.11
CA ARG A 147 -4.81 6.72 12.30
C ARG A 147 -4.28 8.12 11.97
N LEU A 148 -3.59 8.29 10.83
CA LEU A 148 -3.13 9.61 10.36
C LEU A 148 -4.28 10.63 10.31
N GLY A 149 -5.44 10.24 9.78
CA GLY A 149 -6.63 11.09 9.71
C GLY A 149 -7.29 11.38 11.08
N LYS A 150 -6.92 10.66 12.15
CA LYS A 150 -7.42 10.85 13.51
C LYS A 150 -6.44 11.56 14.43
N MET A 151 -5.21 11.76 13.99
CA MET A 151 -4.20 12.46 14.80
C MET A 151 -4.52 13.96 14.88
N ALA A 152 -4.50 14.47 16.08
CA ALA A 152 -4.72 15.89 16.27
C ALA A 152 -3.46 16.70 15.94
N PRO A 153 -3.59 17.87 15.29
CA PRO A 153 -2.44 18.66 14.87
C PRO A 153 -1.60 19.20 16.03
N TRP A 154 -2.20 19.35 17.21
CA TRP A 154 -1.53 19.78 18.44
C TRP A 154 -0.71 18.68 19.15
N ILE A 155 -0.53 17.52 18.51
CA ILE A 155 0.36 16.46 18.98
C ILE A 155 1.67 16.55 18.18
N VAL A 156 2.80 16.51 18.87
CA VAL A 156 4.14 16.52 18.24
C VAL A 156 4.28 15.31 17.33
N GLY A 157 4.71 15.49 16.10
CA GLY A 157 4.99 14.37 15.18
C GLY A 157 6.23 13.61 15.60
N ARG A 158 7.36 14.33 15.75
CA ARG A 158 8.66 13.80 16.20
C ARG A 158 9.31 14.79 17.16
N TYR A 159 9.97 14.27 18.18
CA TYR A 159 10.79 15.04 19.10
C TYR A 159 12.24 15.12 18.63
N GLU A 160 13.03 16.03 19.18
CA GLU A 160 14.46 16.21 18.85
C GLU A 160 15.30 14.95 19.14
N ASP A 161 14.92 14.19 20.15
CA ASP A 161 15.58 12.93 20.53
C ASP A 161 15.25 11.76 19.57
N GLY A 162 14.47 12.02 18.51
CA GLY A 162 14.03 11.04 17.53
C GLY A 162 12.84 10.20 17.98
N THR A 163 12.26 10.45 19.14
CA THR A 163 11.04 9.79 19.60
C THR A 163 9.80 10.39 18.96
N TRP A 164 8.65 9.77 19.16
CA TRP A 164 7.39 10.15 18.50
C TRP A 164 6.34 10.62 19.49
N GLY A 165 5.59 11.63 19.11
CA GLY A 165 4.35 11.98 19.78
C GLY A 165 3.31 10.87 19.59
N THR A 166 2.55 10.60 20.64
CA THR A 166 1.58 9.51 20.67
C THR A 166 0.20 10.00 21.05
N PHE A 167 -0.80 9.33 20.55
CA PHE A 167 -2.18 9.49 20.97
C PHE A 167 -2.81 8.12 21.18
N SER A 168 -3.51 7.95 22.31
CA SER A 168 -4.18 6.70 22.68
C SER A 168 -3.22 5.48 22.66
N ASP A 169 -3.06 4.84 21.55
CA ASP A 169 -2.45 3.52 21.34
C ASP A 169 -1.15 3.53 20.53
N GLY A 170 -0.63 4.69 20.19
CA GLY A 170 0.67 4.77 19.53
C GLY A 170 0.85 5.96 18.60
N SER A 171 1.77 5.82 17.67
CA SER A 171 2.10 6.83 16.66
C SER A 171 2.16 6.21 15.27
N PRO A 172 1.37 6.71 14.30
CA PRO A 172 1.44 6.21 12.94
C PRO A 172 2.79 6.48 12.27
N LEU A 173 3.49 7.55 12.64
CA LEU A 173 4.85 7.83 12.14
C LEU A 173 5.85 6.80 12.66
N ALA A 174 5.75 6.39 13.91
CA ALA A 174 6.60 5.33 14.44
C ALA A 174 6.40 4.01 13.70
N TRP A 175 5.16 3.69 13.32
CA TRP A 175 4.86 2.48 12.54
C TRP A 175 5.45 2.53 11.13
N LEU A 176 5.56 3.72 10.55
CA LEU A 176 6.19 3.93 9.24
C LEU A 176 7.72 3.90 9.30
N ASP A 177 8.30 4.38 10.40
CA ASP A 177 9.76 4.51 10.56
C ASP A 177 10.44 3.19 10.91
N VAL A 178 9.75 2.32 11.64
CA VAL A 178 10.31 1.03 11.97
C VAL A 178 10.09 0.05 10.82
N ASP A 179 11.10 -0.78 10.55
CA ASP A 179 11.00 -1.83 9.54
C ASP A 179 10.10 -2.97 10.05
N GLN A 180 8.80 -2.75 9.93
CA GLN A 180 7.76 -3.74 10.20
C GLN A 180 6.79 -3.76 9.02
N THR A 181 6.63 -4.92 8.41
CA THR A 181 5.92 -5.04 7.14
C THR A 181 4.96 -6.22 7.11
N VAL A 182 3.92 -6.06 6.30
CA VAL A 182 3.07 -7.15 5.82
C VAL A 182 3.45 -7.41 4.37
N ARG A 183 3.89 -8.62 4.08
CA ARG A 183 4.26 -9.04 2.72
C ARG A 183 3.29 -10.10 2.23
N ARG A 184 2.83 -9.94 0.99
CA ARG A 184 1.97 -10.90 0.28
C ARG A 184 2.56 -11.18 -1.08
N GLU A 185 2.93 -12.42 -1.30
CA GLU A 185 3.38 -12.91 -2.60
C GLU A 185 2.29 -13.81 -3.19
N ASN A 186 1.82 -13.45 -4.38
CA ASN A 186 0.80 -14.20 -5.11
C ASN A 186 1.39 -14.70 -6.43
N GLN A 187 1.50 -16.01 -6.57
CA GLN A 187 1.99 -16.68 -7.78
C GLN A 187 0.83 -17.38 -8.46
N ASN A 188 0.61 -17.06 -9.72
CA ASN A 188 -0.44 -17.65 -10.54
C ASN A 188 0.17 -18.23 -11.80
N PHE A 189 -0.04 -19.51 -12.02
CA PHE A 189 0.31 -20.18 -13.27
C PHE A 189 -0.96 -20.75 -13.91
N SER A 190 -1.10 -20.54 -15.22
CA SER A 190 -2.13 -21.18 -16.02
C SER A 190 -1.54 -21.73 -17.30
N GLY A 191 -1.95 -22.94 -17.65
CA GLY A 191 -1.58 -23.60 -18.90
C GLY A 191 -2.80 -24.27 -19.52
N THR A 192 -2.97 -24.09 -20.82
CA THR A 192 -4.01 -24.74 -21.60
C THR A 192 -3.40 -25.37 -22.85
N LEU A 193 -3.70 -26.64 -23.04
CA LEU A 193 -3.38 -27.41 -24.26
C LEU A 193 -4.69 -27.76 -24.96
N SER A 194 -4.79 -27.44 -26.25
CA SER A 194 -5.92 -27.78 -27.09
C SER A 194 -5.44 -28.47 -28.35
N ALA A 195 -6.14 -29.53 -28.76
CA ALA A 195 -5.89 -30.25 -30.02
C ALA A 195 -7.18 -30.30 -30.83
N ASP A 196 -7.13 -29.79 -32.05
CA ASP A 196 -8.23 -29.88 -33.03
C ASP A 196 -7.89 -30.95 -34.08
N TYR A 197 -8.71 -31.96 -34.17
CA TYR A 197 -8.55 -33.01 -35.14
C TYR A 197 -9.71 -33.01 -36.16
N LYS A 198 -9.37 -32.76 -37.42
CA LYS A 198 -10.31 -32.82 -38.56
C LYS A 198 -10.59 -34.24 -38.91
N ILE A 199 -11.76 -34.76 -38.57
CA ILE A 199 -12.19 -36.14 -38.89
C ILE A 199 -12.50 -36.26 -40.35
N VAL A 200 -13.37 -35.41 -40.87
CA VAL A 200 -13.72 -35.24 -42.27
C VAL A 200 -13.97 -33.76 -42.56
N ASP A 201 -14.19 -33.40 -43.83
CA ASP A 201 -14.54 -32.03 -44.18
C ASP A 201 -15.87 -31.63 -43.50
N GLY A 202 -15.86 -30.53 -42.76
CA GLY A 202 -16.99 -30.03 -42.01
C GLY A 202 -17.12 -30.60 -40.58
N LEU A 203 -16.31 -31.58 -40.16
CA LEU A 203 -16.35 -32.16 -38.83
C LEU A 203 -14.97 -32.12 -38.13
N VAL A 204 -14.89 -31.36 -37.02
CA VAL A 204 -13.68 -31.25 -36.21
C VAL A 204 -13.99 -31.68 -34.78
N ALA A 205 -13.13 -32.54 -34.22
CA ALA A 205 -13.13 -32.83 -32.79
C ALA A 205 -12.07 -32.01 -32.10
N THR A 206 -12.45 -31.37 -30.99
CA THR A 206 -11.53 -30.57 -30.15
C THR A 206 -11.40 -31.20 -28.78
N LEU A 207 -10.15 -31.45 -28.35
CA LEU A 207 -9.82 -31.81 -26.97
C LEU A 207 -9.05 -30.66 -26.31
N THR A 208 -9.50 -30.26 -25.11
CA THR A 208 -8.83 -29.21 -24.36
C THR A 208 -8.59 -29.67 -22.92
N GLY A 209 -7.37 -29.49 -22.45
CA GLY A 209 -6.98 -29.65 -21.05
C GLY A 209 -6.36 -28.37 -20.51
N SER A 210 -6.74 -28.00 -19.28
CA SER A 210 -6.21 -26.82 -18.62
C SER A 210 -5.69 -27.16 -17.22
N TYR A 211 -4.61 -26.50 -16.84
CA TYR A 211 -4.07 -26.57 -15.48
C TYR A 211 -3.91 -25.14 -14.93
N VAL A 212 -4.36 -24.95 -13.70
CA VAL A 212 -4.24 -23.66 -12.98
C VAL A 212 -3.65 -23.95 -11.61
N ASN A 213 -2.63 -23.20 -11.24
CA ASN A 213 -2.03 -23.22 -9.91
C ASN A 213 -1.94 -21.81 -9.36
N ASN A 214 -2.54 -21.59 -8.19
CA ASN A 214 -2.50 -20.33 -7.47
C ASN A 214 -1.89 -20.58 -6.10
N GLN A 215 -0.80 -19.86 -5.79
CA GLN A 215 -0.11 -19.92 -4.50
C GLN A 215 -0.08 -18.53 -3.90
N GLN A 216 -0.33 -18.45 -2.60
CA GLN A 216 -0.22 -17.23 -1.83
C GLN A 216 0.67 -17.47 -0.61
N HIS A 217 1.68 -16.64 -0.46
CA HIS A 217 2.51 -16.55 0.75
C HIS A 217 2.20 -15.25 1.47
N TYR A 218 1.90 -15.36 2.75
CA TYR A 218 1.62 -14.22 3.61
C TYR A 218 2.61 -14.22 4.78
N LYS A 219 3.23 -13.07 5.03
CA LYS A 219 4.13 -12.86 6.17
C LYS A 219 3.84 -11.48 6.77
N ALA A 220 3.47 -11.46 8.05
CA ALA A 220 3.38 -10.24 8.83
C ALA A 220 4.50 -10.22 9.86
N PHE A 221 5.20 -9.10 9.94
CA PHE A 221 6.23 -8.88 10.93
C PHE A 221 5.92 -7.61 11.71
N GLN A 222 6.04 -7.70 13.04
CA GLN A 222 5.79 -6.60 13.96
C GLN A 222 6.94 -6.47 14.93
N LYS A 223 7.41 -5.24 15.16
CA LYS A 223 8.45 -4.91 16.12
C LYS A 223 7.85 -4.34 17.39
N PHE A 224 8.54 -4.54 18.48
CA PHE A 224 8.36 -3.73 19.68
C PHE A 224 8.84 -2.31 19.42
N ILE A 225 8.01 -1.30 19.76
CA ILE A 225 8.32 0.11 19.56
C ILE A 225 8.27 0.82 20.90
N GLN A 226 9.37 1.44 21.28
CA GLN A 226 9.41 2.40 22.37
C GLN A 226 9.13 3.78 21.75
N TYR A 227 7.89 4.27 21.89
CA TYR A 227 7.48 5.54 21.27
C TYR A 227 8.17 6.74 21.92
N ASN A 228 8.23 6.76 23.25
CA ASN A 228 8.91 7.75 24.07
C ASN A 228 9.17 7.17 25.46
N ALA A 229 9.75 7.94 26.39
CA ALA A 229 10.12 7.47 27.72
C ALA A 229 8.94 6.82 28.51
N ASN A 230 7.72 7.27 28.23
CA ASN A 230 6.52 6.89 28.99
C ASN A 230 5.62 5.89 28.26
N LYS A 231 5.88 5.60 26.98
CA LYS A 231 4.97 4.78 26.17
C LYS A 231 5.69 3.85 25.20
N LYS A 232 5.26 2.61 25.21
CA LYS A 232 5.73 1.55 24.31
C LYS A 232 4.56 0.85 23.63
N SER A 233 4.82 0.15 22.52
CA SER A 233 3.85 -0.75 21.94
C SER A 233 3.69 -2.00 22.80
N ASP A 234 2.50 -2.55 22.80
CA ASP A 234 2.24 -3.88 23.36
C ASP A 234 2.08 -4.84 22.16
N PRO A 235 3.09 -5.65 21.82
CA PRO A 235 2.93 -6.66 20.79
C PRO A 235 2.10 -7.81 21.37
N ASN A 236 0.86 -7.90 20.95
CA ASN A 236 0.01 -9.07 21.19
C ASN A 236 0.43 -10.26 20.31
#